data_4bf5cc121d8028a73866937584ebf33d
#
_entry.id   4bf5cc121d8028a73866937584ebf33d
#
_cell.length_a   1.000
_cell.length_b   1.000
_cell.length_c   1.000
_cell.angle_alpha   90.00
_cell.angle_beta   90.00
_cell.angle_gamma   90.00
#
_symmetry.space_group_name_H-M   'P 1'
#
loop_
_entity.id
_entity.type
_entity.pdbx_description
1 polymer ?
#
loop_
_entity_poly.entity_id
_entity_poly.type
_entity_poly.pdbx_seq_one_letter_code
_entity_poly.pdbx_strand_id
1 'polypeptide(L)' 'MNKLDLHGIRHEDVDRLVENFIYMNQGKLPLTIVCGNSNKMIELVNNVVKRIKCQTTMLQYGVIKVINL' A
#
# COMPACT_ATOMS: atom_id res chain seq x y z
N MET A 1 -8.00 11.22 3.20
CA MET A 1 -7.69 10.61 1.88
C MET A 1 -7.47 9.12 2.04
N ASN A 2 -8.04 8.33 1.17
CA ASN A 2 -7.96 6.88 1.29
C ASN A 2 -7.25 6.20 0.11
N LYS A 3 -6.45 6.97 -0.63
CA LYS A 3 -5.71 6.46 -1.79
C LYS A 3 -4.29 7.00 -1.77
N LEU A 4 -3.32 6.11 -1.95
CA LEU A 4 -1.91 6.47 -2.08
C LEU A 4 -1.41 6.00 -3.44
N ASP A 5 -0.94 6.94 -4.25
CA ASP A 5 -0.39 6.64 -5.56
C ASP A 5 1.14 6.69 -5.46
N LEU A 6 1.78 5.55 -5.70
CA LEU A 6 3.23 5.43 -5.59
C LEU A 6 3.95 5.70 -6.91
N HIS A 7 3.22 6.18 -7.93
CA HIS A 7 3.83 6.52 -9.20
C HIS A 7 4.93 7.58 -9.00
N GLY A 8 6.13 7.30 -9.48
CA GLY A 8 7.23 8.23 -9.36
C GLY A 8 7.92 8.27 -8.00
N ILE A 9 7.48 7.45 -7.06
CA ILE A 9 8.09 7.39 -5.73
C ILE A 9 9.32 6.48 -5.77
N ARG A 10 10.39 6.87 -5.10
CA ARG A 10 11.60 6.06 -5.00
C ARG A 10 11.33 4.83 -4.15
N HIS A 11 11.94 3.72 -4.53
CA HIS A 11 11.76 2.46 -3.81
C HIS A 11 12.17 2.59 -2.34
N GLU A 12 13.20 3.38 -2.05
CA GLU A 12 13.68 3.56 -0.68
C GLU A 12 12.70 4.31 0.21
N ASP A 13 11.72 5.03 -0.38
CA ASP A 13 10.73 5.78 0.36
C ASP A 13 9.43 5.02 0.57
N VAL A 14 9.24 3.90 -0.11
CA VAL A 14 7.95 3.20 -0.12
C VAL A 14 7.59 2.68 1.26
N ASP A 15 8.55 2.08 1.96
CA ASP A 15 8.31 1.52 3.29
C ASP A 15 7.70 2.57 4.22
N ARG A 16 8.37 3.71 4.32
CA ARG A 16 7.93 4.80 5.20
C ARG A 16 6.59 5.39 4.77
N LEU A 17 6.43 5.61 3.47
CA LEU A 17 5.21 6.25 2.98
C LEU A 17 3.99 5.36 3.14
N VAL A 18 4.13 4.06 2.86
CA VAL A 18 3.02 3.13 3.00
C VAL A 18 2.63 2.96 4.46
N GLU A 19 3.62 2.80 5.33
CA GLU A 19 3.34 2.64 6.74
C GLU A 19 2.62 3.86 7.30
N ASN A 20 3.13 5.05 7.01
CA ASN A 20 2.50 6.29 7.46
C ASN A 20 1.08 6.43 6.91
N PHE A 21 0.89 6.12 5.64
CA PHE A 21 -0.41 6.23 5.02
C PHE A 21 -1.44 5.35 5.72
N ILE A 22 -1.07 4.11 6.03
CA ILE A 22 -1.98 3.19 6.68
C ILE A 22 -2.31 3.65 8.09
N TYR A 23 -1.29 4.04 8.87
CA TYR A 23 -1.53 4.48 10.24
C TYR A 23 -2.34 5.75 10.32
N MET A 24 -2.15 6.67 9.40
CA MET A 24 -2.88 7.93 9.40
C MET A 24 -4.33 7.80 8.94
N ASN A 25 -4.69 6.67 8.34
CA ASN A 25 -6.01 6.50 7.74
C ASN A 25 -6.74 5.26 8.28
N GLN A 26 -6.42 4.85 9.50
CA GLN A 26 -6.97 3.61 10.05
C GLN A 26 -8.50 3.58 10.10
N GLY A 27 -9.10 4.72 10.31
CA GLY A 27 -10.57 4.81 10.39
C GLY A 27 -11.26 4.95 9.04
N LYS A 28 -10.52 4.88 7.94
CA LYS A 28 -11.06 5.17 6.61
C LYS A 28 -10.93 3.98 5.65
N LEU A 29 -10.97 2.77 6.20
CA LEU A 29 -10.88 1.58 5.36
C LEU A 29 -12.08 1.46 4.44
N PRO A 30 -11.94 0.88 3.25
CA PRO A 30 -10.68 0.34 2.72
C PRO A 30 -9.76 1.42 2.18
N LEU A 31 -8.46 1.14 2.24
CA LEU A 31 -7.44 2.03 1.69
C LEU A 31 -6.93 1.45 0.38
N THR A 32 -6.61 2.33 -0.57
CA THR A 32 -6.13 1.91 -1.87
C THR A 32 -4.69 2.37 -2.07
N ILE A 33 -3.82 1.44 -2.47
CA ILE A 33 -2.42 1.75 -2.78
C ILE A 33 -2.16 1.38 -4.23
N VAL A 34 -1.83 2.37 -5.04
CA VAL A 34 -1.58 2.15 -6.47
C VAL A 34 -0.09 1.98 -6.70
N CYS A 35 0.31 0.80 -7.14
CA CYS A 35 1.71 0.46 -7.41
C CYS A 35 2.08 0.58 -8.89
N GLY A 36 1.08 0.61 -9.77
CA GLY A 36 1.33 0.56 -11.20
C GLY A 36 1.77 -0.82 -11.64
N ASN A 37 2.38 -0.92 -12.81
CA ASN A 37 2.82 -2.19 -13.40
C ASN A 37 4.23 -2.57 -12.94
N SER A 38 4.56 -2.32 -11.70
CA SER A 38 5.89 -2.58 -11.17
C SER A 38 5.85 -3.73 -10.17
N ASN A 39 6.40 -4.87 -10.56
CA ASN A 39 6.53 -6.01 -9.65
C ASN A 39 7.32 -5.63 -8.42
N LYS A 40 8.36 -4.83 -8.58
CA LYS A 40 9.18 -4.41 -7.44
C LYS A 40 8.40 -3.56 -6.47
N MET A 41 7.60 -2.63 -6.98
CA MET A 41 6.77 -1.78 -6.13
C MET A 41 5.74 -2.61 -5.38
N ILE A 42 5.11 -3.57 -6.07
CA ILE A 42 4.14 -4.45 -5.43
C ILE A 42 4.81 -5.26 -4.32
N GLU A 43 6.01 -5.77 -4.56
CA GLU A 43 6.76 -6.52 -3.56
C GLU A 43 7.05 -5.67 -2.33
N LEU A 44 7.49 -4.43 -2.55
CA LEU A 44 7.81 -3.53 -1.45
C LEU A 44 6.57 -3.22 -0.59
N VAL A 45 5.44 -2.96 -1.24
CA VAL A 45 4.20 -2.71 -0.52
C VAL A 45 3.76 -3.96 0.25
N ASN A 46 3.85 -5.13 -0.37
CA ASN A 46 3.48 -6.37 0.30
C ASN A 46 4.34 -6.62 1.53
N ASN A 47 5.63 -6.28 1.48
CA ASN A 47 6.50 -6.44 2.63
C ASN A 47 6.03 -5.58 3.81
N VAL A 48 5.59 -4.35 3.52
CA VAL A 48 5.10 -3.46 4.57
C VAL A 48 3.80 -3.98 5.17
N VAL A 49 2.83 -4.36 4.34
CA VAL A 49 1.53 -4.79 4.85
C VAL A 49 1.64 -6.11 5.62
N LYS A 50 2.57 -6.97 5.24
CA LYS A 50 2.84 -8.18 6.01
C LYS A 50 3.43 -7.85 7.38
N ARG A 51 4.37 -6.91 7.41
CA ARG A 51 5.03 -6.52 8.67
C ARG A 51 4.02 -5.97 9.68
N ILE A 52 3.09 -5.16 9.21
CA ILE A 52 2.08 -4.57 10.10
C ILE A 52 0.80 -5.40 10.17
N LYS A 53 0.79 -6.56 9.52
CA LYS A 53 -0.26 -7.58 9.65
C LYS A 53 -1.63 -7.11 9.20
N CYS A 54 -1.66 -6.37 8.09
CA CYS A 54 -2.91 -5.94 7.46
C CYS A 54 -3.48 -7.06 6.60
N GLN A 55 -4.80 -7.08 6.46
CA GLN A 55 -5.45 -7.88 5.44
C GLN A 55 -5.58 -7.05 4.17
N THR A 56 -5.15 -7.61 3.05
CA THR A 56 -5.17 -6.93 1.77
C THR A 56 -5.72 -7.82 0.67
N THR A 57 -6.13 -7.18 -0.42
CA THR A 57 -6.52 -7.88 -1.63
C THR A 57 -6.02 -7.11 -2.84
N MET A 58 -5.78 -7.81 -3.94
CA MET A 58 -5.36 -7.16 -5.19
C MET A 58 -6.19 -7.73 -6.33
N LEU A 59 -7.40 -7.16 -6.51
CA LEU A 59 -8.32 -7.59 -7.56
C LEU A 59 -7.88 -7.11 -8.92
N GLN A 60 -7.12 -6.03 -8.97
CA GLN A 60 -6.55 -5.49 -10.19
C GLN A 60 -5.04 -5.40 -10.01
N TYR A 61 -4.28 -5.91 -10.99
CA TYR A 61 -2.82 -5.93 -10.89
C TYR A 61 -2.27 -4.53 -10.62
N GLY A 62 -1.44 -4.42 -9.60
CA GLY A 62 -0.83 -3.15 -9.23
C GLY A 62 -1.68 -2.25 -8.35
N VAL A 63 -2.87 -2.70 -7.96
CA VAL A 63 -3.73 -1.93 -7.06
C VAL A 63 -4.02 -2.80 -5.83
N ILE A 64 -3.41 -2.44 -4.71
CA ILE A 64 -3.54 -3.18 -3.46
C ILE A 64 -4.54 -2.45 -2.57
N LYS A 65 -5.53 -3.17 -2.07
CA LYS A 65 -6.49 -2.59 -1.13
C LYS A 65 -6.27 -3.18 0.25
N VAL A 66 -6.16 -2.29 1.23
CA VAL A 66 -6.08 -2.68 2.64
C VAL A 66 -7.51 -2.69 3.16
N ILE A 67 -7.99 -3.87 3.52
CA ILE A 67 -9.39 -4.05 3.89
C ILE A 67 -9.60 -4.22 5.38
N ASN A 68 -8.53 -4.53 6.11
CA ASN A 68 -8.62 -4.68 7.56
C ASN A 68 -7.23 -4.51 8.16
N LEU A 69 -7.16 -4.07 9.40
CA LEU A 69 -5.89 -3.86 10.10
C LEU A 69 -5.67 -4.85 11.25
#